data_a1d91235a7c34ad1e797071bbfc79cca
#
_entry.id   a1d91235a7c34ad1e797071bbfc79cca
#
_cell.length_a   1.000
_cell.length_b   1.000
_cell.length_c   1.000
_cell.angle_alpha   90.00
_cell.angle_beta   90.00
_cell.angle_gamma   90.00
#
_symmetry.space_group_name_H-M   'P 1'
#
loop_
_entity.id
_entity.type
_entity.pdbx_description
1 polymer ?
#
loop_
_entity_poly.entity_id
_entity_poly.type
_entity_poly.pdbx_seq_one_letter_code
_entity_poly.pdbx_strand_id
1 'polypeptide(L)'
;MNIGNVKIDGLSALAPMAGVADRAFREVCVGYGASYVVGEMASSKGITLSDNKSTELLTVYDIERPAGIQLFGDDPQTVANAAVKAMNFTPDIIDINMGCPAPKISGNGGGSALLKNQKLAQDIAKAVVDSVDVPVTVKIRTGWDFDNIVAVEMAKRMESVGVSAITVHGRTKVQMYSPPVNIDIIRQVKEAVSIPVIANGDITDGKSAAKMIEQTNCDLVMVGRGALGRPWVFSQISAYINHEIVMPEPPVSERMMVMLKHIKKICDYKGDYIGMREARKHAAWY
;
A
#
# COMPACT_ATOMS: atom_id res chain seq x y z
N MET A 1 5.20 -12.61 9.82
CA MET A 1 4.44 -13.36 8.80
C MET A 1 5.25 -13.47 7.51
N ASN A 2 4.81 -14.30 6.55
CA ASN A 2 5.45 -14.37 5.23
C ASN A 2 4.44 -13.99 4.15
N ILE A 3 4.90 -13.26 3.13
CA ILE A 3 4.17 -13.04 1.87
C ILE A 3 4.92 -13.85 0.79
N GLY A 4 4.42 -15.01 0.43
CA GLY A 4 5.18 -15.98 -0.35
C GLY A 4 6.48 -16.37 0.37
N ASN A 5 7.62 -16.14 -0.28
CA ASN A 5 8.96 -16.36 0.28
C ASN A 5 9.56 -15.12 0.99
N VAL A 6 8.86 -13.99 1.00
CA VAL A 6 9.32 -12.74 1.64
C VAL A 6 8.88 -12.69 3.09
N LYS A 7 9.83 -12.62 4.02
CA LYS A 7 9.57 -12.49 5.45
C LYS A 7 9.27 -11.03 5.81
N ILE A 8 8.19 -10.79 6.53
CA ILE A 8 7.80 -9.49 7.09
C ILE A 8 7.97 -9.55 8.61
N ASP A 9 8.99 -8.87 9.12
CA ASP A 9 9.36 -8.86 10.54
C ASP A 9 8.73 -7.68 11.27
N GLY A 10 7.42 -7.73 11.48
CA GLY A 10 6.67 -6.69 12.20
C GLY A 10 5.20 -6.75 11.93
N LEU A 11 4.47 -5.73 12.42
CA LEU A 11 3.01 -5.73 12.50
C LEU A 11 2.34 -4.64 11.68
N SER A 12 3.12 -3.74 11.05
CA SER A 12 2.55 -2.62 10.32
C SER A 12 3.33 -2.26 9.06
N ALA A 13 2.61 -1.97 7.99
CA ALA A 13 3.12 -1.58 6.68
C ALA A 13 2.71 -0.16 6.31
N LEU A 14 3.52 0.50 5.47
CA LEU A 14 3.15 1.78 4.85
C LEU A 14 2.36 1.53 3.57
N ALA A 15 1.19 2.17 3.46
CA ALA A 15 0.35 2.08 2.27
C ALA A 15 0.93 2.85 1.07
N PRO A 16 0.72 2.37 -0.16
CA PRO A 16 0.97 3.14 -1.37
C PRO A 16 0.07 4.37 -1.42
N MET A 17 0.65 5.55 -1.55
CA MET A 17 -0.07 6.82 -1.63
C MET A 17 0.54 7.69 -2.72
N ALA A 18 -0.18 7.89 -3.81
CA ALA A 18 0.27 8.68 -4.94
C ALA A 18 0.66 10.12 -4.55
N GLY A 19 1.83 10.54 -4.92
CA GLY A 19 2.41 11.84 -4.56
C GLY A 19 2.86 11.93 -3.10
N VAL A 20 2.90 10.84 -2.34
CA VAL A 20 3.23 10.85 -0.89
C VAL A 20 4.24 9.78 -0.52
N ALA A 21 4.02 8.53 -0.94
CA ALA A 21 4.88 7.40 -0.59
C ALA A 21 6.14 7.35 -1.49
N ASP A 22 6.81 8.51 -1.64
CA ASP A 22 8.09 8.61 -2.32
C ASP A 22 9.22 7.97 -1.48
N ARG A 23 10.39 7.83 -2.06
CA ARG A 23 11.56 7.25 -1.40
C ARG A 23 11.83 7.87 -0.03
N ALA A 24 11.86 9.20 0.04
CA ALA A 24 12.19 9.90 1.28
C ALA A 24 11.21 9.56 2.41
N PHE A 25 9.90 9.52 2.10
CA PHE A 25 8.87 9.18 3.06
C PHE A 25 8.92 7.71 3.47
N ARG A 26 9.13 6.78 2.51
CA ARG A 26 9.28 5.35 2.81
C ARG A 26 10.45 5.10 3.76
N GLU A 27 11.64 5.66 3.47
CA GLU A 27 12.81 5.53 4.33
C GLU A 27 12.59 6.11 5.75
N VAL A 28 11.89 7.24 5.86
CA VAL A 28 11.54 7.80 7.17
C VAL A 28 10.61 6.85 7.93
N CYS A 29 9.58 6.29 7.28
CA CYS A 29 8.65 5.35 7.90
C CYS A 29 9.35 4.04 8.33
N VAL A 30 10.25 3.51 7.51
CA VAL A 30 11.07 2.32 7.87
C VAL A 30 11.94 2.62 9.10
N GLY A 31 12.54 3.81 9.17
CA GLY A 31 13.30 4.26 10.34
C GLY A 31 12.48 4.30 11.64
N TYR A 32 11.16 4.34 11.55
CA TYR A 32 10.23 4.25 12.68
C TYR A 32 9.57 2.88 12.82
N GLY A 33 9.99 1.86 12.05
CA GLY A 33 9.55 0.49 12.22
C GLY A 33 8.41 0.05 11.29
N ALA A 34 8.17 0.76 10.18
CA ALA A 34 7.36 0.17 9.10
C ALA A 34 8.07 -1.08 8.59
N SER A 35 7.42 -2.24 8.70
CA SER A 35 8.03 -3.54 8.39
C SER A 35 7.88 -3.97 6.94
N TYR A 36 7.07 -3.26 6.17
CA TYR A 36 6.86 -3.42 4.74
C TYR A 36 6.40 -2.09 4.16
N VAL A 37 6.92 -1.71 3.02
CA VAL A 37 6.51 -0.48 2.34
C VAL A 37 6.14 -0.78 0.89
N VAL A 38 5.15 -0.05 0.38
CA VAL A 38 4.78 -0.12 -1.03
C VAL A 38 4.92 1.27 -1.63
N GLY A 39 5.63 1.35 -2.74
CA GLY A 39 5.84 2.58 -3.48
C GLY A 39 4.55 3.15 -4.10
N GLU A 40 4.66 4.32 -4.69
CA GLU A 40 3.55 4.93 -5.43
C GLU A 40 3.14 4.06 -6.62
N MET A 41 1.86 4.06 -6.96
CA MET A 41 1.36 3.26 -8.07
C MET A 41 1.88 3.78 -9.43
N ALA A 42 2.48 2.90 -10.21
CA ALA A 42 3.00 3.19 -11.54
C ALA A 42 2.07 2.68 -12.64
N SER A 43 1.94 3.45 -13.71
CA SER A 43 1.09 3.08 -14.85
C SER A 43 1.73 1.96 -15.68
N SER A 44 1.08 0.81 -15.76
CA SER A 44 1.55 -0.30 -16.59
C SER A 44 1.70 0.09 -18.07
N LYS A 45 0.76 0.86 -18.60
CA LYS A 45 0.83 1.42 -19.95
C LYS A 45 2.00 2.41 -20.10
N GLY A 46 2.23 3.29 -19.09
CA GLY A 46 3.37 4.20 -19.09
C GLY A 46 4.71 3.45 -19.10
N ILE A 47 4.85 2.42 -18.24
CA ILE A 47 6.05 1.58 -18.17
C ILE A 47 6.30 0.87 -19.51
N THR A 48 5.27 0.29 -20.13
CA THR A 48 5.43 -0.41 -21.42
C THR A 48 5.85 0.53 -22.53
N LEU A 49 5.42 1.79 -22.49
CA LEU A 49 5.81 2.84 -23.44
C LEU A 49 7.11 3.57 -23.04
N SER A 50 7.79 3.11 -21.98
CA SER A 50 9.05 3.70 -21.48
C SER A 50 8.92 5.16 -21.02
N ASP A 51 7.77 5.52 -20.42
CA ASP A 51 7.57 6.81 -19.79
C ASP A 51 8.47 6.96 -18.55
N ASN A 52 9.34 7.97 -18.56
CA ASN A 52 10.32 8.20 -17.51
C ASN A 52 9.66 8.37 -16.13
N LYS A 53 8.52 9.09 -16.04
CA LYS A 53 7.84 9.33 -14.76
C LYS A 53 7.30 8.03 -14.14
N SER A 54 6.76 7.13 -14.96
CA SER A 54 6.31 5.82 -14.51
C SER A 54 7.48 4.95 -14.09
N THR A 55 8.61 5.04 -14.80
CA THR A 55 9.82 4.26 -14.52
C THR A 55 10.52 4.71 -13.23
N GLU A 56 10.57 6.01 -12.96
CA GLU A 56 11.13 6.54 -11.70
C GLU A 56 10.45 5.99 -10.44
N LEU A 57 9.14 5.67 -10.53
CA LEU A 57 8.38 5.13 -9.41
C LEU A 57 8.72 3.66 -9.08
N LEU A 58 9.45 2.97 -9.96
CA LEU A 58 9.78 1.55 -9.79
C LEU A 58 11.01 1.31 -8.90
N THR A 59 11.80 2.34 -8.60
CA THR A 59 13.06 2.16 -7.89
C THR A 59 12.83 1.76 -6.44
N VAL A 60 13.45 0.64 -6.04
CA VAL A 60 13.50 0.11 -4.67
C VAL A 60 14.94 0.22 -4.16
N TYR A 61 15.11 0.55 -2.90
CA TYR A 61 16.42 0.72 -2.25
C TYR A 61 16.59 -0.25 -1.08
N ASP A 62 17.83 -0.70 -0.82
CA ASP A 62 18.09 -1.71 0.21
C ASP A 62 17.65 -1.31 1.61
N ILE A 63 17.72 -0.01 1.93
CA ILE A 63 17.33 0.51 3.24
C ILE A 63 15.82 0.39 3.53
N GLU A 64 14.98 0.23 2.49
CA GLU A 64 13.53 0.17 2.64
C GLU A 64 12.93 -1.25 2.50
N ARG A 65 13.80 -2.26 2.33
CA ARG A 65 13.35 -3.65 2.18
C ARG A 65 12.80 -4.25 3.49
N PRO A 66 11.77 -5.09 3.39
CA PRO A 66 11.09 -5.53 2.17
C PRO A 66 10.20 -4.44 1.58
N ALA A 67 10.26 -4.27 0.26
CA ALA A 67 9.56 -3.21 -0.46
C ALA A 67 8.85 -3.72 -1.71
N GLY A 68 7.63 -3.24 -1.93
CA GLY A 68 6.80 -3.57 -3.08
C GLY A 68 6.73 -2.46 -4.12
N ILE A 69 6.73 -2.84 -5.40
CA ILE A 69 6.35 -1.98 -6.52
C ILE A 69 4.87 -2.16 -6.80
N GLN A 70 4.11 -1.06 -6.81
CA GLN A 70 2.69 -1.11 -7.13
C GLN A 70 2.42 -0.70 -8.57
N LEU A 71 1.73 -1.58 -9.31
CA LEU A 71 1.30 -1.36 -10.69
C LEU A 71 -0.21 -1.15 -10.77
N PHE A 72 -0.67 -0.38 -11.76
CA PHE A 72 -2.07 -0.32 -12.13
C PHE A 72 -2.27 -0.38 -13.64
N GLY A 73 -3.37 -0.99 -14.06
CA GLY A 73 -3.76 -1.14 -15.47
C GLY A 73 -5.12 -1.82 -15.58
N ASP A 74 -5.58 -1.97 -16.81
CA ASP A 74 -6.89 -2.51 -17.18
C ASP A 74 -6.78 -3.61 -18.26
N ASP A 75 -5.54 -3.96 -18.67
CA ASP A 75 -5.29 -5.01 -19.65
C ASP A 75 -4.27 -6.03 -19.10
N PRO A 76 -4.60 -7.33 -19.05
CA PRO A 76 -3.75 -8.37 -18.46
C PRO A 76 -2.34 -8.40 -19.04
N GLN A 77 -2.20 -8.35 -20.35
CA GLN A 77 -0.89 -8.45 -21.00
C GLN A 77 -0.03 -7.21 -20.74
N THR A 78 -0.65 -6.04 -20.75
CA THR A 78 0.06 -4.77 -20.46
C THR A 78 0.57 -4.74 -19.01
N VAL A 79 -0.23 -5.21 -18.04
CA VAL A 79 0.18 -5.25 -16.62
C VAL A 79 1.27 -6.29 -16.40
N ALA A 80 1.17 -7.48 -17.02
CA ALA A 80 2.20 -8.51 -16.96
C ALA A 80 3.53 -8.03 -17.58
N ASN A 81 3.49 -7.40 -18.74
CA ASN A 81 4.69 -6.84 -19.38
C ASN A 81 5.35 -5.74 -18.53
N ALA A 82 4.53 -4.92 -17.83
CA ALA A 82 5.04 -3.91 -16.92
C ALA A 82 5.67 -4.56 -15.67
N ALA A 83 5.09 -5.65 -15.15
CA ALA A 83 5.65 -6.41 -14.04
C ALA A 83 7.02 -7.01 -14.40
N VAL A 84 7.16 -7.61 -15.58
CA VAL A 84 8.46 -8.11 -16.07
C VAL A 84 9.49 -6.98 -16.16
N LYS A 85 9.12 -5.80 -16.68
CA LYS A 85 10.03 -4.64 -16.70
C LYS A 85 10.38 -4.14 -15.29
N ALA A 86 9.43 -4.20 -14.35
CA ALA A 86 9.65 -3.80 -12.96
C ALA A 86 10.68 -4.70 -12.26
N MET A 87 10.86 -5.96 -12.69
CA MET A 87 11.89 -6.85 -12.13
C MET A 87 13.33 -6.33 -12.31
N ASN A 88 13.58 -5.44 -13.28
CA ASN A 88 14.88 -4.77 -13.42
C ASN A 88 15.23 -3.86 -12.23
N PHE A 89 14.25 -3.51 -11.39
CA PHE A 89 14.41 -2.70 -10.18
C PHE A 89 14.44 -3.55 -8.90
N THR A 90 14.52 -4.88 -9.05
CA THR A 90 14.67 -5.86 -7.97
C THR A 90 13.69 -5.69 -6.80
N PRO A 91 12.36 -5.56 -7.04
CA PRO A 91 11.39 -5.50 -5.95
C PRO A 91 11.35 -6.82 -5.18
N ASP A 92 10.98 -6.77 -3.90
CA ASP A 92 10.70 -7.98 -3.14
C ASP A 92 9.30 -8.51 -3.45
N ILE A 93 8.37 -7.63 -3.82
CA ILE A 93 6.96 -7.94 -4.09
C ILE A 93 6.46 -7.06 -5.25
N ILE A 94 5.64 -7.63 -6.13
CA ILE A 94 4.82 -6.86 -7.07
C ILE A 94 3.40 -6.74 -6.50
N ASP A 95 2.91 -5.52 -6.31
CA ASP A 95 1.55 -5.26 -5.85
C ASP A 95 0.67 -4.69 -6.97
N ILE A 96 -0.57 -5.15 -7.07
CA ILE A 96 -1.52 -4.70 -8.11
C ILE A 96 -2.58 -3.81 -7.45
N ASN A 97 -2.70 -2.57 -7.93
CA ASN A 97 -3.73 -1.64 -7.47
C ASN A 97 -5.09 -1.96 -8.11
N MET A 98 -6.03 -2.42 -7.30
CA MET A 98 -7.43 -2.60 -7.66
C MET A 98 -8.38 -1.80 -6.76
N GLY A 99 -7.86 -0.73 -6.12
CA GLY A 99 -8.62 0.04 -5.12
C GLY A 99 -8.59 1.56 -5.29
N CYS A 100 -7.77 2.11 -6.20
CA CYS A 100 -7.67 3.56 -6.40
C CYS A 100 -9.02 4.14 -6.89
N PRO A 101 -9.62 5.12 -6.14
CA PRO A 101 -10.91 5.68 -6.49
C PRO A 101 -10.80 6.87 -7.45
N ALA A 102 -9.59 7.36 -7.73
CA ALA A 102 -9.36 8.56 -8.52
C ALA A 102 -10.00 8.46 -9.92
N PRO A 103 -10.80 9.47 -10.36
CA PRO A 103 -11.51 9.41 -11.63
C PRO A 103 -10.59 9.16 -12.84
N LYS A 104 -9.38 9.72 -12.83
CA LYS A 104 -8.38 9.52 -13.88
C LYS A 104 -7.94 8.06 -14.03
N ILE A 105 -8.02 7.25 -12.98
CA ILE A 105 -7.66 5.83 -12.97
C ILE A 105 -8.90 4.98 -13.20
N SER A 106 -9.92 5.15 -12.33
CA SER A 106 -11.14 4.34 -12.36
C SER A 106 -12.03 4.63 -13.58
N GLY A 107 -11.94 5.83 -14.16
CA GLY A 107 -12.63 6.16 -15.41
C GLY A 107 -12.04 5.47 -16.64
N ASN A 108 -10.80 5.02 -16.58
CA ASN A 108 -10.09 4.30 -17.64
C ASN A 108 -10.02 2.76 -17.39
N GLY A 109 -10.89 2.22 -16.54
CA GLY A 109 -10.99 0.77 -16.32
C GLY A 109 -10.07 0.20 -15.25
N GLY A 110 -9.06 0.94 -14.79
CA GLY A 110 -8.09 0.49 -13.78
C GLY A 110 -8.51 0.79 -12.34
N GLY A 111 -7.68 0.41 -11.38
CA GLY A 111 -7.91 0.65 -9.97
C GLY A 111 -9.25 0.07 -9.48
N SER A 112 -10.07 0.87 -8.80
CA SER A 112 -11.36 0.41 -8.26
C SER A 112 -12.40 0.02 -9.32
N ALA A 113 -12.22 0.38 -10.59
CA ALA A 113 -13.12 -0.06 -11.66
C ALA A 113 -13.08 -1.59 -11.86
N LEU A 114 -11.95 -2.22 -11.54
CA LEU A 114 -11.80 -3.68 -11.59
C LEU A 114 -12.73 -4.42 -10.64
N LEU A 115 -13.22 -3.76 -9.57
CA LEU A 115 -14.21 -4.33 -8.66
C LEU A 115 -15.58 -4.58 -9.34
N LYS A 116 -15.85 -3.92 -10.46
CA LYS A 116 -17.05 -4.17 -11.28
C LYS A 116 -16.88 -5.34 -12.25
N ASN A 117 -15.64 -5.71 -12.56
CA ASN A 117 -15.34 -6.79 -13.48
C ASN A 117 -14.30 -7.74 -12.84
N GLN A 118 -14.79 -8.58 -11.93
CA GLN A 118 -13.96 -9.49 -11.15
C GLN A 118 -13.22 -10.51 -12.03
N LYS A 119 -13.79 -10.88 -13.17
CA LYS A 119 -13.12 -11.79 -14.12
C LYS A 119 -11.90 -11.12 -14.75
N LEU A 120 -12.01 -9.87 -15.17
CA LEU A 120 -10.87 -9.10 -15.69
C LEU A 120 -9.79 -8.89 -14.60
N ALA A 121 -10.21 -8.58 -13.36
CA ALA A 121 -9.29 -8.46 -12.24
C ALA A 121 -8.52 -9.76 -11.99
N GLN A 122 -9.20 -10.91 -12.03
CA GLN A 122 -8.60 -12.23 -11.91
C GLN A 122 -7.61 -12.53 -13.06
N ASP A 123 -7.98 -12.19 -14.29
CA ASP A 123 -7.12 -12.39 -15.46
C ASP A 123 -5.85 -11.53 -15.38
N ILE A 124 -5.97 -10.28 -14.92
CA ILE A 124 -4.81 -9.40 -14.66
C ILE A 124 -3.90 -10.02 -13.59
N ALA A 125 -4.46 -10.44 -12.46
CA ALA A 125 -3.67 -11.02 -11.38
C ALA A 125 -2.96 -12.31 -11.85
N LYS A 126 -3.67 -13.19 -12.55
CA LYS A 126 -3.09 -14.42 -13.12
C LYS A 126 -1.95 -14.11 -14.09
N ALA A 127 -2.14 -13.18 -15.02
CA ALA A 127 -1.12 -12.83 -15.99
C ALA A 127 0.16 -12.30 -15.32
N VAL A 128 0.03 -11.53 -14.23
CA VAL A 128 1.19 -11.04 -13.46
C VAL A 128 1.85 -12.18 -12.69
N VAL A 129 1.08 -13.01 -11.98
CA VAL A 129 1.61 -14.17 -11.23
C VAL A 129 2.39 -15.11 -12.14
N ASP A 130 1.88 -15.37 -13.35
CA ASP A 130 2.54 -16.26 -14.33
C ASP A 130 3.81 -15.62 -14.94
N SER A 131 4.05 -14.32 -14.76
CA SER A 131 5.11 -13.58 -15.46
C SER A 131 6.32 -13.20 -14.62
N VAL A 132 6.26 -13.33 -13.28
CA VAL A 132 7.35 -12.95 -12.36
C VAL A 132 7.58 -14.01 -11.30
N ASP A 133 8.83 -14.08 -10.79
CA ASP A 133 9.24 -15.06 -9.76
C ASP A 133 9.09 -14.55 -8.33
N VAL A 134 8.77 -13.27 -8.13
CA VAL A 134 8.52 -12.69 -6.80
C VAL A 134 7.04 -12.80 -6.43
N PRO A 135 6.71 -12.81 -5.12
CA PRO A 135 5.32 -12.81 -4.70
C PRO A 135 4.51 -11.67 -5.29
N VAL A 136 3.29 -11.97 -5.72
CA VAL A 136 2.33 -10.98 -6.21
C VAL A 136 1.26 -10.74 -5.15
N THR A 137 0.98 -9.48 -4.85
CA THR A 137 -0.09 -9.07 -3.94
C THR A 137 -1.11 -8.18 -4.65
N VAL A 138 -2.28 -8.05 -4.08
CA VAL A 138 -3.34 -7.20 -4.62
C VAL A 138 -3.91 -6.30 -3.54
N LYS A 139 -4.08 -5.00 -3.85
CA LYS A 139 -4.73 -4.06 -2.94
C LYS A 139 -6.09 -3.64 -3.46
N ILE A 140 -7.15 -3.95 -2.71
CA ILE A 140 -8.56 -3.71 -3.07
C ILE A 140 -9.27 -2.76 -2.10
N ARG A 141 -10.48 -2.36 -2.48
CA ARG A 141 -11.55 -1.85 -1.60
C ARG A 141 -12.64 -2.91 -1.43
N THR A 142 -13.60 -2.67 -0.52
CA THR A 142 -14.69 -3.62 -0.26
C THR A 142 -15.63 -3.82 -1.44
N GLY A 143 -15.72 -2.84 -2.32
CA GLY A 143 -16.58 -2.85 -3.51
C GLY A 143 -16.61 -1.50 -4.20
N TRP A 144 -17.46 -1.38 -5.24
CA TRP A 144 -17.67 -0.10 -5.93
C TRP A 144 -18.53 0.86 -5.10
N ASP A 145 -19.66 0.38 -4.62
CA ASP A 145 -20.65 1.09 -3.79
C ASP A 145 -21.24 0.14 -2.74
N PHE A 146 -22.28 0.58 -2.03
CA PHE A 146 -22.90 -0.20 -0.97
C PHE A 146 -23.66 -1.43 -1.47
N ASP A 147 -24.18 -1.39 -2.69
CA ASP A 147 -24.94 -2.50 -3.28
C ASP A 147 -24.02 -3.51 -3.96
N ASN A 148 -22.78 -3.14 -4.20
CA ASN A 148 -21.78 -3.93 -4.93
C ASN A 148 -20.55 -4.20 -4.06
N ILE A 149 -20.75 -4.88 -2.91
CA ILE A 149 -19.68 -5.37 -2.04
C ILE A 149 -19.18 -6.70 -2.59
N VAL A 150 -17.90 -6.76 -2.97
CA VAL A 150 -17.32 -7.90 -3.67
C VAL A 150 -16.01 -8.42 -3.04
N ALA A 151 -15.56 -7.84 -1.92
CA ALA A 151 -14.23 -8.10 -1.37
C ALA A 151 -13.97 -9.57 -1.08
N VAL A 152 -14.96 -10.29 -0.52
CA VAL A 152 -14.82 -11.72 -0.19
C VAL A 152 -14.65 -12.57 -1.44
N GLU A 153 -15.51 -12.37 -2.44
CA GLU A 153 -15.43 -13.10 -3.71
C GLU A 153 -14.14 -12.74 -4.46
N MET A 154 -13.78 -11.45 -4.46
CA MET A 154 -12.52 -11.00 -5.07
C MET A 154 -11.31 -11.66 -4.40
N ALA A 155 -11.28 -11.76 -3.07
CA ALA A 155 -10.17 -12.41 -2.36
C ALA A 155 -10.02 -13.88 -2.75
N LYS A 156 -11.12 -14.63 -2.81
CA LYS A 156 -11.11 -16.03 -3.27
C LYS A 156 -10.59 -16.18 -4.70
N ARG A 157 -10.99 -15.26 -5.60
CA ARG A 157 -10.49 -15.25 -6.98
C ARG A 157 -9.00 -14.95 -7.06
N MET A 158 -8.50 -14.01 -6.25
CA MET A 158 -7.07 -13.68 -6.19
C MET A 158 -6.25 -14.87 -5.67
N GLU A 159 -6.69 -15.49 -4.58
CA GLU A 159 -6.06 -16.69 -4.05
C GLU A 159 -6.03 -17.84 -5.08
N SER A 160 -7.13 -18.06 -5.80
CA SER A 160 -7.23 -19.16 -6.78
C SER A 160 -6.27 -19.05 -7.96
N VAL A 161 -5.69 -17.86 -8.21
CA VAL A 161 -4.71 -17.62 -9.29
C VAL A 161 -3.29 -17.42 -8.77
N GLY A 162 -3.03 -17.68 -7.47
CA GLY A 162 -1.69 -17.67 -6.89
C GLY A 162 -1.22 -16.32 -6.32
N VAL A 163 -2.14 -15.38 -6.07
CA VAL A 163 -1.81 -14.16 -5.32
C VAL A 163 -1.36 -14.54 -3.90
N SER A 164 -0.26 -13.97 -3.44
CA SER A 164 0.41 -14.35 -2.19
C SER A 164 -0.08 -13.62 -0.95
N ALA A 165 -0.74 -12.47 -1.10
CA ALA A 165 -1.44 -11.76 -0.02
C ALA A 165 -2.42 -10.73 -0.59
N ILE A 166 -3.43 -10.35 0.21
CA ILE A 166 -4.40 -9.35 -0.19
C ILE A 166 -4.51 -8.23 0.85
N THR A 167 -4.44 -6.97 0.39
CA THR A 167 -4.71 -5.80 1.23
C THR A 167 -6.13 -5.30 1.00
N VAL A 168 -6.91 -5.18 2.06
CA VAL A 168 -8.30 -4.73 1.99
C VAL A 168 -8.47 -3.38 2.68
N HIS A 169 -8.79 -2.33 1.91
CA HIS A 169 -9.27 -1.08 2.49
C HIS A 169 -10.77 -1.22 2.78
N GLY A 170 -11.13 -1.13 4.06
CA GLY A 170 -12.50 -1.38 4.57
C GLY A 170 -13.57 -0.37 4.13
N ARG A 171 -13.43 0.23 2.95
CA ARG A 171 -14.40 1.16 2.32
C ARG A 171 -14.64 0.81 0.87
N THR A 172 -15.83 1.13 0.37
CA THR A 172 -16.12 1.08 -1.07
C THR A 172 -15.43 2.24 -1.80
N LYS A 173 -15.46 2.21 -3.13
CA LYS A 173 -14.94 3.31 -3.96
C LYS A 173 -15.71 4.61 -3.71
N VAL A 174 -17.03 4.57 -3.62
CA VAL A 174 -17.87 5.78 -3.45
C VAL A 174 -17.74 6.41 -2.06
N GLN A 175 -17.42 5.61 -1.04
CA GLN A 175 -17.17 6.09 0.31
C GLN A 175 -15.89 6.94 0.42
N MET A 176 -14.99 6.84 -0.51
CA MET A 176 -13.71 7.56 -0.48
C MET A 176 -12.98 7.39 0.85
N TYR A 177 -13.21 8.28 1.82
CA TYR A 177 -12.55 8.33 3.13
C TYR A 177 -13.54 8.51 4.30
N SER A 178 -14.83 8.46 4.06
CA SER A 178 -15.92 8.58 5.04
C SER A 178 -17.11 7.71 4.60
N PRO A 179 -17.89 7.14 5.49
CA PRO A 179 -17.78 7.05 6.96
C PRO A 179 -16.62 6.13 7.42
N PRO A 180 -16.57 5.71 8.71
CA PRO A 180 -15.57 4.75 9.18
C PRO A 180 -15.51 3.45 8.38
N VAL A 181 -14.35 2.78 8.40
CA VAL A 181 -14.16 1.50 7.70
C VAL A 181 -15.09 0.42 8.20
N ASN A 182 -15.53 -0.43 7.30
CA ASN A 182 -16.25 -1.64 7.66
C ASN A 182 -15.28 -2.76 8.02
N ILE A 183 -15.05 -2.95 9.31
CA ILE A 183 -14.13 -3.95 9.87
C ILE A 183 -14.67 -5.38 9.62
N ASP A 184 -15.99 -5.56 9.65
CA ASP A 184 -16.63 -6.87 9.48
C ASP A 184 -16.34 -7.47 8.09
N ILE A 185 -16.33 -6.66 7.04
CA ILE A 185 -15.97 -7.13 5.69
C ILE A 185 -14.50 -7.59 5.64
N ILE A 186 -13.59 -6.89 6.33
CA ILE A 186 -12.17 -7.31 6.40
C ILE A 186 -12.08 -8.67 7.11
N ARG A 187 -12.81 -8.86 8.22
CA ARG A 187 -12.89 -10.12 8.93
C ARG A 187 -13.42 -11.25 8.04
N GLN A 188 -14.53 -11.01 7.32
CA GLN A 188 -15.09 -11.98 6.38
C GLN A 188 -14.10 -12.37 5.27
N VAL A 189 -13.29 -11.41 4.77
CA VAL A 189 -12.21 -11.73 3.82
C VAL A 189 -11.18 -12.66 4.49
N LYS A 190 -10.73 -12.34 5.71
CA LYS A 190 -9.75 -13.16 6.43
C LYS A 190 -10.26 -14.60 6.69
N GLU A 191 -11.54 -14.75 7.00
CA GLU A 191 -12.17 -16.06 7.20
C GLU A 191 -12.33 -16.86 5.89
N ALA A 192 -12.31 -16.19 4.74
CA ALA A 192 -12.63 -16.78 3.44
C ALA A 192 -11.41 -17.27 2.65
N VAL A 193 -10.19 -16.87 3.03
CA VAL A 193 -8.94 -17.21 2.34
C VAL A 193 -7.86 -17.67 3.30
N SER A 194 -6.90 -18.46 2.80
CA SER A 194 -5.73 -18.93 3.56
C SER A 194 -4.50 -18.06 3.41
N ILE A 195 -4.44 -17.24 2.34
CA ILE A 195 -3.36 -16.27 2.14
C ILE A 195 -3.43 -15.15 3.17
N PRO A 196 -2.29 -14.50 3.50
CA PRO A 196 -2.28 -13.35 4.39
C PRO A 196 -3.21 -12.23 3.96
N VAL A 197 -3.95 -11.68 4.94
CA VAL A 197 -4.84 -10.53 4.77
C VAL A 197 -4.26 -9.33 5.51
N ILE A 198 -4.05 -8.23 4.79
CA ILE A 198 -3.55 -6.97 5.31
C ILE A 198 -4.71 -5.99 5.45
N ALA A 199 -5.03 -5.59 6.68
CA ALA A 199 -6.12 -4.66 6.96
C ALA A 199 -5.69 -3.21 6.77
N ASN A 200 -6.50 -2.43 6.06
CA ASN A 200 -6.21 -1.02 5.80
C ASN A 200 -7.44 -0.13 6.07
N GLY A 201 -7.18 1.03 6.67
CA GLY A 201 -8.13 2.11 6.90
C GLY A 201 -8.30 2.45 8.38
N ASP A 202 -8.38 3.75 8.67
CA ASP A 202 -8.59 4.36 9.99
C ASP A 202 -7.61 3.93 11.10
N ILE A 203 -6.42 3.49 10.70
CA ILE A 203 -5.32 3.17 11.61
C ILE A 203 -4.49 4.44 11.80
N THR A 204 -4.50 4.97 13.02
CA THR A 204 -3.88 6.26 13.37
C THR A 204 -2.96 6.18 14.59
N ASP A 205 -2.99 5.07 15.33
CA ASP A 205 -2.20 4.83 16.54
C ASP A 205 -2.15 3.33 16.89
N GLY A 206 -1.47 2.99 17.99
CA GLY A 206 -1.37 1.60 18.47
C GLY A 206 -2.70 0.98 18.85
N LYS A 207 -3.61 1.76 19.44
CA LYS A 207 -4.94 1.26 19.87
C LYS A 207 -5.82 0.90 18.68
N SER A 208 -5.88 1.76 17.68
CA SER A 208 -6.65 1.51 16.45
C SER A 208 -6.08 0.32 15.65
N ALA A 209 -4.75 0.14 15.65
CA ALA A 209 -4.11 -1.02 15.05
C ALA A 209 -4.44 -2.31 15.80
N ALA A 210 -4.32 -2.33 17.13
CA ALA A 210 -4.67 -3.49 17.96
C ALA A 210 -6.14 -3.87 17.81
N LYS A 211 -7.04 -2.89 17.85
CA LYS A 211 -8.48 -3.10 17.61
C LYS A 211 -8.74 -3.73 16.24
N MET A 212 -8.06 -3.24 15.19
CA MET A 212 -8.19 -3.82 13.85
C MET A 212 -7.77 -5.28 13.83
N ILE A 213 -6.62 -5.64 14.41
CA ILE A 213 -6.12 -7.01 14.49
C ILE A 213 -7.09 -7.90 15.29
N GLU A 214 -7.49 -7.45 16.47
CA GLU A 214 -8.40 -8.19 17.35
C GLU A 214 -9.74 -8.51 16.67
N GLN A 215 -10.33 -7.53 15.98
CA GLN A 215 -11.66 -7.68 15.38
C GLN A 215 -11.66 -8.37 14.02
N THR A 216 -10.54 -8.40 13.31
CA THR A 216 -10.45 -9.00 11.96
C THR A 216 -9.62 -10.26 11.90
N ASN A 217 -8.77 -10.51 12.90
CA ASN A 217 -7.73 -11.53 12.87
C ASN A 217 -6.80 -11.42 11.65
N CYS A 218 -6.61 -10.20 11.12
CA CYS A 218 -5.71 -9.94 10.00
C CYS A 218 -4.25 -10.19 10.38
N ASP A 219 -3.42 -10.49 9.39
CA ASP A 219 -2.02 -10.87 9.59
C ASP A 219 -1.09 -9.65 9.71
N LEU A 220 -1.51 -8.51 9.16
CA LEU A 220 -0.76 -7.25 9.16
C LEU A 220 -1.74 -6.08 9.05
N VAL A 221 -1.38 -4.93 9.61
CA VAL A 221 -2.11 -3.68 9.38
C VAL A 221 -1.33 -2.77 8.42
N MET A 222 -2.04 -2.03 7.57
CA MET A 222 -1.43 -1.08 6.65
C MET A 222 -1.89 0.34 6.95
N VAL A 223 -0.93 1.23 7.22
CA VAL A 223 -1.17 2.62 7.58
C VAL A 223 -1.04 3.51 6.34
N GLY A 224 -2.08 4.28 6.06
CA GLY A 224 -2.05 5.32 5.02
C GLY A 224 -1.97 6.71 5.65
N ARG A 225 -3.07 7.45 5.62
CA ARG A 225 -3.16 8.83 6.12
C ARG A 225 -2.70 9.01 7.57
N GLY A 226 -2.80 7.98 8.41
CA GLY A 226 -2.31 8.02 9.79
C GLY A 226 -0.80 8.25 9.92
N ALA A 227 -0.01 8.01 8.85
CA ALA A 227 1.41 8.26 8.83
C ALA A 227 1.80 9.67 8.33
N LEU A 228 0.86 10.45 7.78
CA LEU A 228 1.14 11.78 7.24
C LEU A 228 1.61 12.74 8.35
N GLY A 229 2.84 13.22 8.24
CA GLY A 229 3.48 14.04 9.29
C GLY A 229 3.71 13.31 10.62
N ARG A 230 3.45 12.01 10.68
CA ARG A 230 3.51 11.18 11.88
C ARG A 230 4.17 9.83 11.63
N PRO A 231 5.40 9.77 11.08
CA PRO A 231 6.06 8.48 10.78
C PRO A 231 6.27 7.63 12.06
N TRP A 232 6.35 8.23 13.23
CA TRP A 232 6.43 7.52 14.53
C TRP A 232 5.22 6.66 14.86
N VAL A 233 4.12 6.76 14.09
CA VAL A 233 2.94 5.89 14.26
C VAL A 233 3.32 4.40 14.18
N PHE A 234 4.32 4.03 13.39
CA PHE A 234 4.80 2.64 13.31
C PHE A 234 5.44 2.18 14.61
N SER A 235 6.25 3.02 15.27
CA SER A 235 6.80 2.72 16.60
C SER A 235 5.70 2.66 17.67
N GLN A 236 4.70 3.57 17.60
CA GLN A 236 3.54 3.55 18.49
C GLN A 236 2.73 2.26 18.35
N ILE A 237 2.52 1.77 17.11
CA ILE A 237 1.84 0.51 16.83
C ILE A 237 2.61 -0.66 17.43
N SER A 238 3.93 -0.73 17.17
CA SER A 238 4.78 -1.80 17.68
C SER A 238 4.82 -1.83 19.21
N ALA A 239 4.98 -0.67 19.86
CA ALA A 239 5.01 -0.57 21.31
C ALA A 239 3.68 -1.01 21.96
N TYR A 240 2.56 -0.62 21.36
CA TYR A 240 1.24 -0.98 21.89
C TYR A 240 0.91 -2.46 21.72
N ILE A 241 1.13 -3.01 20.52
CA ILE A 241 0.77 -4.42 20.25
C ILE A 241 1.67 -5.39 21.01
N ASN A 242 2.98 -5.10 21.12
CA ASN A 242 3.92 -6.01 21.78
C ASN A 242 3.96 -5.86 23.31
N HIS A 243 3.64 -4.67 23.84
CA HIS A 243 3.90 -4.35 25.26
C HIS A 243 2.75 -3.58 25.93
N GLU A 244 1.66 -3.29 25.22
CA GLU A 244 0.55 -2.43 25.68
C GLU A 244 0.97 -1.00 26.09
N ILE A 245 2.14 -0.56 25.59
CA ILE A 245 2.67 0.77 25.90
C ILE A 245 2.04 1.81 24.98
N VAL A 246 1.34 2.77 25.57
CA VAL A 246 0.83 3.96 24.87
C VAL A 246 1.95 5.00 24.81
N MET A 247 2.68 5.04 23.70
CA MET A 247 3.70 6.08 23.50
C MET A 247 3.02 7.44 23.24
N PRO A 248 3.47 8.51 23.91
CA PRO A 248 2.96 9.86 23.66
C PRO A 248 3.39 10.35 22.27
N GLU A 249 2.72 11.41 21.78
CA GLU A 249 3.22 12.15 20.64
C GLU A 249 4.58 12.79 20.97
N PRO A 250 5.54 12.77 20.05
CA PRO A 250 6.81 13.43 20.25
C PRO A 250 6.62 14.93 20.51
N PRO A 251 7.47 15.56 21.32
CA PRO A 251 7.43 17.01 21.53
C PRO A 251 7.64 17.76 20.22
N VAL A 252 7.16 19.00 20.15
CA VAL A 252 7.20 19.81 18.90
C VAL A 252 8.61 19.92 18.33
N SER A 253 9.63 20.10 19.19
CA SER A 253 11.03 20.16 18.76
C SER A 253 11.47 18.90 18.02
N GLU A 254 11.09 17.73 18.50
CA GLU A 254 11.43 16.46 17.88
C GLU A 254 10.67 16.27 16.55
N ARG A 255 9.37 16.59 16.52
CA ARG A 255 8.58 16.58 15.26
C ARG A 255 9.20 17.49 14.20
N MET A 256 9.65 18.69 14.58
CA MET A 256 10.32 19.61 13.67
C MET A 256 11.65 19.05 13.15
N MET A 257 12.42 18.36 14.00
CA MET A 257 13.65 17.69 13.57
C MET A 257 13.37 16.57 12.56
N VAL A 258 12.31 15.79 12.76
CA VAL A 258 11.89 14.74 11.81
C VAL A 258 11.46 15.37 10.49
N MET A 259 10.67 16.43 10.54
CA MET A 259 10.26 17.19 9.35
C MET A 259 11.47 17.69 8.55
N LEU A 260 12.44 18.33 9.22
CA LEU A 260 13.65 18.86 8.55
C LEU A 260 14.48 17.73 7.91
N LYS A 261 14.64 16.60 8.60
CA LYS A 261 15.32 15.41 8.03
C LYS A 261 14.58 14.88 6.80
N HIS A 262 13.25 14.84 6.85
CA HIS A 262 12.43 14.39 5.72
C HIS A 262 12.57 15.34 4.52
N ILE A 263 12.45 16.66 4.74
CA ILE A 263 12.64 17.68 3.70
C ILE A 263 14.04 17.56 3.07
N LYS A 264 15.08 17.42 3.92
CA LYS A 264 16.44 17.24 3.44
C LYS A 264 16.57 16.02 2.53
N LYS A 265 16.01 14.86 2.92
CA LYS A 265 16.03 13.65 2.08
C LYS A 265 15.32 13.88 0.73
N ILE A 266 14.19 14.58 0.72
CA ILE A 266 13.49 14.92 -0.54
C ILE A 266 14.41 15.77 -1.45
N CYS A 267 15.09 16.77 -0.89
CA CYS A 267 16.02 17.61 -1.63
C CYS A 267 17.24 16.83 -2.11
N ASP A 268 17.81 15.96 -1.26
CA ASP A 268 18.97 15.14 -1.63
C ASP A 268 18.64 14.20 -2.83
N TYR A 269 17.38 13.74 -2.96
CA TYR A 269 16.98 12.81 -4.03
C TYR A 269 16.47 13.51 -5.31
N LYS A 270 15.88 14.70 -5.18
CA LYS A 270 15.20 15.39 -6.30
C LYS A 270 15.84 16.73 -6.67
N GLY A 271 16.92 17.11 -5.97
CA GLY A 271 17.53 18.45 -6.06
C GLY A 271 16.69 19.50 -5.32
N ASP A 272 17.33 20.60 -4.92
CA ASP A 272 16.73 21.63 -4.06
C ASP A 272 15.47 22.25 -4.65
N TYR A 273 15.47 22.58 -5.94
CA TYR A 273 14.34 23.26 -6.56
C TYR A 273 13.06 22.41 -6.59
N ILE A 274 13.16 21.17 -7.05
CA ILE A 274 12.01 20.25 -7.10
C ILE A 274 11.68 19.79 -5.68
N GLY A 275 12.69 19.41 -4.90
CA GLY A 275 12.56 18.88 -3.55
C GLY A 275 11.82 19.84 -2.63
N MET A 276 12.19 21.12 -2.61
CA MET A 276 11.50 22.13 -1.79
C MET A 276 10.05 22.36 -2.20
N ARG A 277 9.72 22.25 -3.47
CA ARG A 277 8.32 22.37 -3.95
C ARG A 277 7.48 21.18 -3.49
N GLU A 278 8.02 19.98 -3.59
CA GLU A 278 7.31 18.75 -3.16
C GLU A 278 7.25 18.62 -1.64
N ALA A 279 8.28 19.07 -0.92
CA ALA A 279 8.33 19.03 0.54
C ALA A 279 7.23 19.88 1.21
N ARG A 280 6.70 20.92 0.56
CA ARG A 280 5.66 21.80 1.14
C ARG A 280 4.45 21.04 1.67
N LYS A 281 3.96 20.05 0.90
CA LYS A 281 2.82 19.23 1.31
C LYS A 281 3.17 18.38 2.53
N HIS A 282 4.37 17.82 2.59
CA HIS A 282 4.84 17.03 3.72
C HIS A 282 5.02 17.88 4.95
N ALA A 283 5.65 19.05 4.83
CA ALA A 283 5.84 19.98 5.95
C ALA A 283 4.51 20.42 6.58
N ALA A 284 3.45 20.60 5.78
CA ALA A 284 2.14 20.99 6.27
C ALA A 284 1.43 19.92 7.14
N TRP A 285 1.92 18.69 7.14
CA TRP A 285 1.35 17.60 7.94
C TRP A 285 2.03 17.41 9.30
N TYR A 286 3.27 17.90 9.49
CA TYR A 286 4.01 17.81 10.75
C TYR A 286 3.55 18.86 11.79
#